data_6666aaa7ca51272e6c6fd82694f54600
#
_entry.id   6666aaa7ca51272e6c6fd82694f54600
#
_cell.length_a   1.000
_cell.length_b   1.000
_cell.length_c   1.000
_cell.angle_alpha   90.00
_cell.angle_beta   90.00
_cell.angle_gamma   90.00
#
_symmetry.space_group_name_H-M   'P 1'
#
loop_
_entity.id
_entity.type
_entity.pdbx_description
1 polymer ?
#
loop_
_entity_poly.entity_id
_entity_poly.type
_entity_poly.pdbx_seq_one_letter_code
_entity_poly.pdbx_strand_id
1 'polypeptide(L)'
;MNVYQKLNEARQMFHGASIKKSGLNKFAGYKYFELGDFVIPALEIFKLVGLTSVIRFGKEEAVLEIVNTDKPEEKIIITSPMSTAALKGCHEVQNLGAVQTYLRRYLWVAALEIVEHDALDATTGKKGDGPVITPKGDIGNDIPEDEKEFLRDMAASCENLVGQGKAQAASQMVDEAALEADQKVWLWGQLTSTTRSAIKKIKA
;
A
#
# COMPACT_ATOMS: atom_id res chain seq x y z
N MET A 1 18.81 28.01 18.26
CA MET A 1 19.01 27.28 16.97
C MET A 1 18.07 27.88 15.94
N ASN A 2 18.51 28.00 14.69
CA ASN A 2 17.62 28.41 13.59
C ASN A 2 16.75 27.21 13.12
N VAL A 3 15.77 27.49 12.27
CA VAL A 3 14.81 26.47 11.79
C VAL A 3 15.49 25.29 11.09
N TYR A 4 16.57 25.50 10.35
CA TYR A 4 17.29 24.44 9.64
C TYR A 4 18.07 23.53 10.62
N GLN A 5 18.67 24.11 11.65
CA GLN A 5 19.36 23.34 12.70
C GLN A 5 18.39 22.48 13.47
N LYS A 6 17.21 23.04 13.84
CA LYS A 6 16.15 22.30 14.52
C LYS A 6 15.57 21.17 13.65
N LEU A 7 15.37 21.42 12.37
CA LEU A 7 14.89 20.37 11.45
C LEU A 7 15.92 19.25 11.31
N ASN A 8 17.22 19.58 11.23
CA ASN A 8 18.25 18.56 11.16
C ASN A 8 18.34 17.73 12.44
N GLU A 9 18.18 18.33 13.61
CA GLU A 9 18.10 17.63 14.89
C GLU A 9 16.86 16.71 14.93
N ALA A 10 15.70 17.21 14.49
CA ALA A 10 14.48 16.42 14.38
C ALA A 10 14.65 15.20 13.49
N ARG A 11 15.32 15.34 12.33
CA ARG A 11 15.65 14.23 11.42
C ARG A 11 16.54 13.19 12.10
N GLN A 12 17.57 13.62 12.81
CA GLN A 12 18.46 12.70 13.53
C GLN A 12 17.70 11.92 14.62
N MET A 13 16.87 12.61 15.41
CA MET A 13 16.02 11.95 16.41
C MET A 13 15.04 10.96 15.77
N PHE A 14 14.43 11.36 14.65
CA PHE A 14 13.46 10.53 13.93
C PHE A 14 14.12 9.25 13.38
N HIS A 15 15.28 9.37 12.72
CA HIS A 15 16.02 8.23 12.18
C HIS A 15 16.67 7.35 13.26
N GLY A 16 16.96 7.91 14.45
CA GLY A 16 17.40 7.16 15.61
C GLY A 16 16.28 6.40 16.33
N ALA A 17 15.02 6.73 16.05
CA ALA A 17 13.87 6.07 16.67
C ALA A 17 13.51 4.76 15.93
N SER A 18 13.12 3.73 16.70
CA SER A 18 12.65 2.46 16.15
C SER A 18 11.17 2.56 15.71
N ILE A 19 10.92 3.16 14.54
CA ILE A 19 9.58 3.32 14.01
C ILE A 19 9.19 2.05 13.23
N LYS A 20 8.05 1.46 13.58
CA LYS A 20 7.55 0.21 12.96
C LYS A 20 6.65 0.54 11.78
N LYS A 21 6.81 -0.22 10.67
CA LYS A 21 5.92 -0.18 9.52
C LYS A 21 4.67 -1.00 9.85
N SER A 22 3.49 -0.37 9.92
CA SER A 22 2.21 -1.05 10.16
C SER A 22 1.51 -1.46 8.85
N GLY A 23 1.74 -0.74 7.76
CA GLY A 23 1.16 -1.04 6.46
C GLY A 23 1.76 -2.29 5.83
N LEU A 24 0.90 -3.09 5.20
CA LEU A 24 1.29 -4.27 4.42
C LEU A 24 0.67 -4.19 3.03
N ASN A 25 1.52 -4.13 2.01
CA ASN A 25 1.06 -4.34 0.64
C ASN A 25 0.93 -5.85 0.39
N LYS A 26 -0.28 -6.38 0.50
CA LYS A 26 -0.59 -7.80 0.32
C LYS A 26 -0.27 -8.31 -1.09
N PHE A 27 -0.29 -7.44 -2.11
CA PHE A 27 -0.02 -7.82 -3.50
C PHE A 27 1.47 -7.95 -3.80
N ALA A 28 2.28 -7.06 -3.25
CA ALA A 28 3.72 -7.02 -3.49
C ALA A 28 4.54 -7.61 -2.33
N GLY A 29 3.91 -7.99 -1.22
CA GLY A 29 4.53 -8.70 -0.10
C GLY A 29 5.50 -7.86 0.74
N TYR A 30 5.42 -6.53 0.69
CA TYR A 30 6.30 -5.66 1.46
C TYR A 30 5.54 -4.80 2.48
N LYS A 31 6.23 -4.48 3.58
CA LYS A 31 5.72 -3.55 4.59
C LYS A 31 6.10 -2.11 4.22
N TYR A 32 5.16 -1.20 4.41
CA TYR A 32 5.36 0.24 4.23
C TYR A 32 4.92 1.02 5.47
N PHE A 33 5.34 2.27 5.58
CA PHE A 33 4.86 3.12 6.66
C PHE A 33 3.46 3.63 6.34
N GLU A 34 2.49 3.40 7.21
CA GLU A 34 1.25 4.16 7.21
C GLU A 34 1.52 5.62 7.61
N LEU A 35 0.66 6.55 7.23
CA LEU A 35 0.84 7.96 7.55
C LEU A 35 0.98 8.21 9.05
N GLY A 36 0.23 7.47 9.88
CA GLY A 36 0.29 7.55 11.34
C GLY A 36 1.60 7.05 11.94
N ASP A 37 2.27 6.10 11.29
CA ASP A 37 3.51 5.50 11.82
C ASP A 37 4.63 6.52 11.96
N PHE A 38 4.68 7.52 11.09
CA PHE A 38 5.75 8.51 11.10
C PHE A 38 5.29 9.93 11.44
N VAL A 39 4.07 10.34 11.11
CA VAL A 39 3.61 11.71 11.44
C VAL A 39 3.45 11.90 12.95
N ILE A 40 2.93 10.92 13.67
CA ILE A 40 2.74 11.03 15.12
C ILE A 40 4.09 11.18 15.84
N PRO A 41 5.08 10.29 15.66
CA PRO A 41 6.41 10.47 16.23
C PRO A 41 7.10 11.76 15.77
N ALA A 42 6.92 12.16 14.52
CA ALA A 42 7.47 13.41 14.00
C ALA A 42 6.95 14.64 14.76
N LEU A 43 5.66 14.69 15.05
CA LEU A 43 5.06 15.80 15.80
C LEU A 43 5.55 15.83 17.24
N GLU A 44 5.76 14.69 17.87
CA GLU A 44 6.37 14.60 19.21
C GLU A 44 7.80 15.13 19.21
N ILE A 45 8.61 14.73 18.22
CA ILE A 45 9.98 15.22 18.05
C ILE A 45 9.98 16.73 17.75
N PHE A 46 9.11 17.20 16.85
CA PHE A 46 8.99 18.63 16.55
C PHE A 46 8.71 19.46 17.79
N LYS A 47 7.80 18.98 18.65
CA LYS A 47 7.54 19.63 19.95
C LYS A 47 8.80 19.72 20.82
N LEU A 48 9.62 18.66 20.84
CA LEU A 48 10.86 18.64 21.67
C LEU A 48 11.90 19.64 21.18
N VAL A 49 12.06 19.77 19.85
CA VAL A 49 13.06 20.67 19.26
C VAL A 49 12.55 22.11 19.04
N GLY A 50 11.27 22.37 19.39
CA GLY A 50 10.67 23.69 19.20
C GLY A 50 10.34 24.00 17.74
N LEU A 51 9.78 23.03 17.04
CA LEU A 51 9.18 23.18 15.70
C LEU A 51 7.68 22.93 15.74
N THR A 52 6.96 23.50 14.80
CA THR A 52 5.58 23.15 14.49
C THR A 52 5.39 23.05 12.98
N SER A 53 4.30 22.43 12.55
CA SER A 53 4.02 22.26 11.12
C SER A 53 2.57 22.59 10.78
N VAL A 54 2.36 23.16 9.60
CA VAL A 54 1.04 23.46 9.05
C VAL A 54 0.97 22.93 7.62
N ILE A 55 -0.07 22.14 7.32
CA ILE A 55 -0.31 21.66 5.96
C ILE A 55 -1.49 22.43 5.36
N ARG A 56 -1.31 22.85 4.11
CA ARG A 56 -2.36 23.49 3.32
C ARG A 56 -2.47 22.80 1.96
N PHE A 57 -3.69 22.65 1.48
CA PHE A 57 -4.01 22.13 0.15
C PHE A 57 -4.66 23.22 -0.68
N GLY A 58 -3.95 23.70 -1.69
CA GLY A 58 -4.43 24.65 -2.68
C GLY A 58 -4.99 23.95 -3.93
N LYS A 59 -5.32 24.72 -4.96
CA LYS A 59 -5.73 24.18 -6.27
C LYS A 59 -4.55 23.60 -7.05
N GLU A 60 -3.40 24.22 -6.97
CA GLU A 60 -2.21 23.91 -7.78
C GLU A 60 -1.16 23.13 -7.00
N GLU A 61 -1.08 23.35 -5.69
CA GLU A 61 -0.07 22.73 -4.83
C GLU A 61 -0.57 22.42 -3.42
N ALA A 62 0.04 21.43 -2.81
CA ALA A 62 0.01 21.16 -1.39
C ALA A 62 1.29 21.69 -0.75
N VAL A 63 1.18 22.25 0.43
CA VAL A 63 2.28 22.94 1.14
C VAL A 63 2.39 22.37 2.55
N LEU A 64 3.61 21.99 2.95
CA LEU A 64 3.99 21.78 4.33
C LEU A 64 4.90 22.92 4.77
N GLU A 65 4.45 23.71 5.74
CA GLU A 65 5.19 24.78 6.35
C GLU A 65 5.72 24.30 7.72
N ILE A 66 7.03 24.32 7.91
CA ILE A 66 7.68 23.98 9.18
C ILE A 66 8.18 25.29 9.78
N VAL A 67 7.74 25.60 10.98
CA VAL A 67 7.96 26.88 11.64
C VAL A 67 8.76 26.69 12.93
N ASN A 68 9.77 27.53 13.13
CA ASN A 68 10.46 27.64 14.42
C ASN A 68 9.55 28.33 15.45
N THR A 69 9.16 27.62 16.51
CA THR A 69 8.23 28.16 17.51
C THR A 69 8.82 29.30 18.33
N ASP A 70 10.16 29.39 18.44
CA ASP A 70 10.85 30.48 19.16
C ASP A 70 10.97 31.74 18.29
N LYS A 71 10.93 31.56 16.96
CA LYS A 71 11.07 32.60 15.94
C LYS A 71 10.15 32.30 14.76
N PRO A 72 8.87 32.64 14.83
CA PRO A 72 7.88 32.25 13.83
C PRO A 72 8.13 32.81 12.41
N GLU A 73 8.98 33.80 12.27
CA GLU A 73 9.45 34.31 10.97
C GLU A 73 10.42 33.33 10.26
N GLU A 74 11.10 32.47 11.02
CA GLU A 74 11.94 31.41 10.47
C GLU A 74 11.13 30.20 10.12
N LYS A 75 11.00 29.91 8.82
CA LYS A 75 10.21 28.78 8.32
C LYS A 75 10.86 28.13 7.09
N ILE A 76 10.52 26.85 6.92
CA ILE A 76 10.87 26.05 5.76
C ILE A 76 9.56 25.66 5.07
N ILE A 77 9.51 25.84 3.75
CA ILE A 77 8.34 25.54 2.93
C ILE A 77 8.73 24.37 2.01
N ILE A 78 7.93 23.30 2.05
CA ILE A 78 8.04 22.15 1.17
C ILE A 78 6.73 22.07 0.40
N THR A 79 6.79 21.96 -0.93
CA THR A 79 5.61 21.92 -1.79
C THR A 79 5.57 20.64 -2.62
N SER A 80 4.37 20.26 -3.02
CA SER A 80 4.12 19.21 -3.99
C SER A 80 2.99 19.66 -4.92
N PRO A 81 3.11 19.46 -6.24
CA PRO A 81 2.03 19.76 -7.16
C PRO A 81 0.75 19.01 -6.77
N MET A 82 -0.41 19.63 -6.93
CA MET A 82 -1.68 18.93 -6.80
C MET A 82 -1.85 17.94 -7.95
N SER A 83 -2.51 16.83 -7.65
CA SER A 83 -2.87 15.81 -8.61
C SER A 83 -4.37 15.52 -8.50
N THR A 84 -4.88 14.75 -9.45
CA THR A 84 -6.26 14.25 -9.43
C THR A 84 -6.24 12.75 -9.27
N ALA A 85 -7.23 12.23 -8.54
CA ALA A 85 -7.48 10.79 -8.46
C ALA A 85 -8.87 10.50 -9.03
N ALA A 86 -8.98 9.42 -9.78
CA ALA A 86 -10.25 8.89 -10.28
C ALA A 86 -10.39 7.45 -9.81
N LEU A 87 -10.77 7.27 -8.55
CA LEU A 87 -11.01 5.96 -7.98
C LEU A 87 -12.38 5.45 -8.45
N LYS A 88 -12.42 4.25 -9.03
CA LYS A 88 -13.67 3.64 -9.49
C LYS A 88 -14.65 3.45 -8.33
N GLY A 89 -15.88 3.94 -8.50
CA GLY A 89 -16.95 3.78 -7.51
C GLY A 89 -16.88 4.74 -6.31
N CYS A 90 -15.96 5.70 -6.30
CA CYS A 90 -15.81 6.70 -5.25
C CYS A 90 -16.44 8.05 -5.64
N HIS A 91 -17.02 8.74 -4.65
CA HIS A 91 -17.48 10.11 -4.81
C HIS A 91 -16.30 11.09 -4.89
N GLU A 92 -16.52 12.26 -5.49
CA GLU A 92 -15.49 13.31 -5.66
C GLU A 92 -14.79 13.68 -4.34
N VAL A 93 -15.54 13.77 -3.25
CA VAL A 93 -15.00 14.04 -1.90
C VAL A 93 -14.04 12.94 -1.42
N GLN A 94 -14.32 11.68 -1.76
CA GLN A 94 -13.43 10.57 -1.43
C GLN A 94 -12.15 10.59 -2.26
N ASN A 95 -12.27 10.95 -3.55
CA ASN A 95 -11.12 11.17 -4.42
C ASN A 95 -10.23 12.29 -3.90
N LEU A 96 -10.84 13.42 -3.47
CA LEU A 96 -10.10 14.53 -2.86
C LEU A 96 -9.39 14.09 -1.58
N GLY A 97 -10.07 13.36 -0.69
CA GLY A 97 -9.48 12.84 0.53
C GLY A 97 -8.28 11.89 0.28
N ALA A 98 -8.38 11.05 -0.74
CA ALA A 98 -7.29 10.19 -1.16
C ALA A 98 -6.08 11.01 -1.63
N VAL A 99 -6.29 12.00 -2.52
CA VAL A 99 -5.22 12.89 -3.00
C VAL A 99 -4.54 13.60 -1.84
N GLN A 100 -5.30 14.22 -0.93
CA GLN A 100 -4.75 14.94 0.22
C GLN A 100 -3.95 14.01 1.15
N THR A 101 -4.39 12.78 1.35
CA THR A 101 -3.66 11.78 2.16
C THR A 101 -2.33 11.43 1.54
N TYR A 102 -2.29 11.17 0.22
CA TYR A 102 -1.04 10.89 -0.50
C TYR A 102 -0.09 12.09 -0.50
N LEU A 103 -0.58 13.29 -0.80
CA LEU A 103 0.25 14.49 -0.80
C LEU A 103 0.83 14.79 0.59
N ARG A 104 0.01 14.64 1.63
CA ARG A 104 0.46 14.75 3.02
C ARG A 104 1.61 13.79 3.32
N ARG A 105 1.50 12.54 2.86
CA ARG A 105 2.54 11.54 3.01
C ARG A 105 3.85 11.99 2.35
N TYR A 106 3.82 12.38 1.08
CA TYR A 106 5.00 12.80 0.34
C TYR A 106 5.66 14.05 0.92
N LEU A 107 4.89 15.02 1.37
CA LEU A 107 5.42 16.21 2.03
C LEU A 107 6.19 15.86 3.30
N TRP A 108 5.66 14.97 4.14
CA TRP A 108 6.35 14.54 5.35
C TRP A 108 7.55 13.64 5.06
N VAL A 109 7.46 12.75 4.07
CA VAL A 109 8.58 11.92 3.61
C VAL A 109 9.74 12.81 3.19
N ALA A 110 9.48 13.84 2.39
CA ALA A 110 10.48 14.81 1.98
C ALA A 110 11.03 15.65 3.17
N ALA A 111 10.13 16.08 4.07
CA ALA A 111 10.54 16.88 5.24
C ALA A 111 11.52 16.13 6.15
N LEU A 112 11.29 14.85 6.38
CA LEU A 112 12.05 14.01 7.30
C LEU A 112 13.13 13.17 6.61
N GLU A 113 13.29 13.29 5.28
CA GLU A 113 14.23 12.47 4.48
C GLU A 113 14.01 10.96 4.73
N ILE A 114 12.74 10.54 4.74
CA ILE A 114 12.40 9.13 4.93
C ILE A 114 12.74 8.37 3.65
N VAL A 115 13.63 7.37 3.76
CA VAL A 115 13.97 6.49 2.65
C VAL A 115 13.08 5.24 2.73
N GLU A 116 12.14 5.13 1.78
CA GLU A 116 11.41 3.90 1.53
C GLU A 116 12.05 3.20 0.34
N HIS A 117 12.30 1.89 0.46
CA HIS A 117 12.71 1.11 -0.72
C HIS A 117 11.52 1.04 -1.67
N ASP A 118 11.61 1.77 -2.77
CA ASP A 118 10.60 1.75 -3.83
C ASP A 118 10.59 0.39 -4.51
N ALA A 119 9.56 -0.41 -4.23
CA ALA A 119 9.30 -1.62 -5.00
C ALA A 119 8.97 -1.31 -6.47
N LEU A 120 8.70 -0.05 -6.83
CA LEU A 120 8.50 0.42 -8.19
C LEU A 120 9.79 0.39 -9.02
N ASP A 121 10.94 0.68 -8.42
CA ASP A 121 12.24 0.59 -9.12
C ASP A 121 12.63 -0.84 -9.50
N ALA A 122 12.13 -1.83 -8.76
CA ALA A 122 12.36 -3.24 -9.08
C ALA A 122 11.55 -3.71 -10.31
N THR A 123 10.54 -2.95 -10.75
CA THR A 123 9.65 -3.31 -11.88
C THR A 123 9.79 -2.41 -13.11
N THR A 124 10.41 -1.23 -13.00
CA THR A 124 10.69 -0.33 -14.12
C THR A 124 11.87 -0.87 -14.95
N GLY A 125 11.56 -1.49 -16.08
CA GLY A 125 12.56 -1.90 -17.06
C GLY A 125 12.56 -3.38 -17.48
N LYS A 126 11.76 -4.24 -16.86
CA LYS A 126 11.58 -5.61 -17.33
C LYS A 126 10.32 -5.74 -18.20
N LYS A 127 10.51 -5.59 -19.51
CA LYS A 127 9.58 -6.15 -20.50
C LYS A 127 9.76 -7.68 -20.48
N GLY A 128 8.71 -8.38 -20.11
CA GLY A 128 8.63 -9.83 -20.27
C GLY A 128 9.06 -10.59 -19.02
N ASP A 129 8.14 -11.38 -18.52
CA ASP A 129 8.17 -12.21 -17.32
C ASP A 129 7.93 -11.44 -16.03
N GLY A 130 6.64 -11.12 -15.80
CA GLY A 130 6.15 -10.81 -14.46
C GLY A 130 6.56 -11.97 -13.54
N PRO A 131 7.03 -11.69 -12.31
CA PRO A 131 7.34 -12.75 -11.38
C PRO A 131 6.11 -13.65 -11.26
N VAL A 132 6.29 -14.92 -11.47
CA VAL A 132 5.34 -15.94 -10.99
C VAL A 132 5.32 -15.74 -9.50
N ILE A 133 4.31 -15.01 -9.00
CA ILE A 133 4.07 -14.87 -7.57
C ILE A 133 3.57 -16.23 -7.13
N THR A 134 4.49 -17.08 -6.73
CA THR A 134 4.17 -18.16 -5.83
C THR A 134 3.92 -17.49 -4.48
N PRO A 135 2.72 -17.56 -3.92
CA PRO A 135 2.47 -17.09 -2.57
C PRO A 135 3.31 -17.96 -1.62
N LYS A 136 4.48 -17.48 -1.24
CA LYS A 136 5.24 -18.03 -0.12
C LYS A 136 4.95 -17.13 1.08
N GLY A 137 4.09 -17.63 1.95
CA GLY A 137 3.85 -17.07 3.28
C GLY A 137 2.43 -16.58 3.49
N ASP A 138 1.77 -17.19 4.44
CA ASP A 138 0.69 -16.71 5.33
C ASP A 138 -0.62 -16.09 4.79
N ILE A 139 -0.94 -16.16 3.52
CA ILE A 139 -2.26 -15.72 2.98
C ILE A 139 -3.42 -16.63 3.46
N GLY A 140 -3.16 -17.60 4.25
CA GLY A 140 -4.19 -18.51 4.77
C GLY A 140 -4.34 -18.50 6.29
N ASN A 141 -3.56 -17.72 7.04
CA ASN A 141 -3.61 -17.76 8.50
C ASN A 141 -4.88 -17.12 9.06
N ASP A 142 -5.49 -16.18 8.33
CA ASP A 142 -6.72 -15.51 8.73
C ASP A 142 -8.01 -16.20 8.21
N ILE A 143 -7.87 -17.24 7.35
CA ILE A 143 -9.02 -18.03 6.86
C ILE A 143 -9.30 -19.17 7.85
N PRO A 144 -10.53 -19.29 8.39
CA PRO A 144 -10.93 -20.39 9.25
C PRO A 144 -10.69 -21.77 8.60
N GLU A 145 -10.43 -22.81 9.40
CA GLU A 145 -10.03 -24.11 8.85
C GLU A 145 -11.20 -24.80 8.11
N ASP A 146 -12.43 -24.58 8.52
CA ASP A 146 -13.64 -25.04 7.83
C ASP A 146 -13.80 -24.39 6.45
N GLU A 147 -13.48 -23.11 6.32
CA GLU A 147 -13.45 -22.43 5.02
C GLU A 147 -12.32 -22.94 4.14
N LYS A 148 -11.14 -23.24 4.70
CA LYS A 148 -10.04 -23.85 3.96
C LYS A 148 -10.40 -25.23 3.44
N GLU A 149 -11.13 -26.03 4.22
CA GLU A 149 -11.62 -27.34 3.78
C GLU A 149 -12.56 -27.19 2.58
N PHE A 150 -13.52 -26.30 2.65
CA PHE A 150 -14.40 -25.96 1.52
C PHE A 150 -13.61 -25.52 0.28
N LEU A 151 -12.59 -24.67 0.45
CA LEU A 151 -11.75 -24.20 -0.66
C LEU A 151 -10.87 -25.32 -1.26
N ARG A 152 -10.41 -26.29 -0.45
CA ARG A 152 -9.71 -27.50 -0.94
C ARG A 152 -10.61 -28.38 -1.79
N ASP A 153 -11.86 -28.59 -1.35
CA ASP A 153 -12.85 -29.37 -2.09
C ASP A 153 -13.22 -28.70 -3.41
N MET A 154 -13.32 -27.37 -3.39
CA MET A 154 -13.55 -26.59 -4.60
C MET A 154 -12.34 -26.69 -5.55
N ALA A 155 -11.13 -26.63 -5.04
CA ALA A 155 -9.92 -26.80 -5.86
C ALA A 155 -9.90 -28.18 -6.53
N ALA A 156 -10.17 -29.26 -5.78
CA ALA A 156 -10.27 -30.62 -6.32
C ALA A 156 -11.36 -30.76 -7.40
N SER A 157 -12.51 -30.11 -7.20
CA SER A 157 -13.58 -30.06 -8.18
C SER A 157 -13.19 -29.33 -9.46
N CYS A 158 -12.48 -28.18 -9.35
CA CYS A 158 -11.95 -27.45 -10.49
C CYS A 158 -10.92 -28.30 -11.28
N GLU A 159 -10.00 -28.98 -10.58
CA GLU A 159 -9.04 -29.88 -11.20
C GLU A 159 -9.72 -30.99 -12.01
N ASN A 160 -10.73 -31.62 -11.43
CA ASN A 160 -11.52 -32.67 -12.07
C ASN A 160 -12.24 -32.15 -13.33
N LEU A 161 -12.93 -31.01 -13.21
CA LEU A 161 -13.64 -30.40 -14.34
C LEU A 161 -12.68 -30.03 -15.49
N VAL A 162 -11.54 -29.44 -15.18
CA VAL A 162 -10.54 -29.11 -16.21
C VAL A 162 -9.95 -30.38 -16.82
N GLY A 163 -9.68 -31.43 -16.02
CA GLY A 163 -9.24 -32.74 -16.52
C GLY A 163 -10.25 -33.40 -17.47
N GLN A 164 -11.55 -33.09 -17.32
CA GLN A 164 -12.63 -33.52 -18.23
C GLN A 164 -12.81 -32.58 -19.44
N GLY A 165 -11.98 -31.57 -19.63
CA GLY A 165 -12.12 -30.57 -20.70
C GLY A 165 -13.22 -29.52 -20.44
N LYS A 166 -13.79 -29.46 -19.23
CA LYS A 166 -14.90 -28.56 -18.84
C LYS A 166 -14.40 -27.30 -18.13
N ALA A 167 -13.40 -26.62 -18.69
CA ALA A 167 -12.79 -25.44 -18.07
C ALA A 167 -13.79 -24.29 -17.85
N GLN A 168 -14.83 -24.18 -18.69
CA GLN A 168 -15.87 -23.18 -18.53
C GLN A 168 -16.70 -23.42 -17.25
N ALA A 169 -17.06 -24.69 -16.96
CA ALA A 169 -17.77 -25.05 -15.75
C ALA A 169 -16.93 -24.79 -14.49
N ALA A 170 -15.61 -25.05 -14.54
CA ALA A 170 -14.71 -24.72 -13.46
C ALA A 170 -14.62 -23.19 -13.22
N SER A 171 -14.57 -22.38 -14.28
CA SER A 171 -14.59 -20.91 -14.17
C SER A 171 -15.88 -20.41 -13.53
N GLN A 172 -17.03 -20.93 -13.98
CA GLN A 172 -18.34 -20.57 -13.49
C GLN A 172 -18.52 -20.93 -12.02
N MET A 173 -18.08 -22.13 -11.60
CA MET A 173 -18.08 -22.54 -10.17
C MET A 173 -17.35 -21.56 -9.27
N VAL A 174 -16.18 -21.08 -9.67
CA VAL A 174 -15.39 -20.10 -8.90
C VAL A 174 -16.09 -18.74 -8.84
N ASP A 175 -16.78 -18.34 -9.92
CA ASP A 175 -17.49 -17.06 -9.98
C ASP A 175 -18.78 -17.09 -9.16
N GLU A 176 -19.53 -18.18 -9.21
CA GLU A 176 -20.77 -18.37 -8.44
C GLU A 176 -20.55 -18.50 -6.93
N ALA A 177 -19.36 -18.97 -6.52
CA ALA A 177 -19.02 -19.10 -5.11
C ALA A 177 -18.84 -17.76 -4.38
N ALA A 178 -18.84 -16.62 -5.10
CA ALA A 178 -18.76 -15.27 -4.54
C ALA A 178 -17.65 -15.07 -3.46
N LEU A 179 -16.51 -15.74 -3.64
CA LEU A 179 -15.42 -15.77 -2.68
C LEU A 179 -14.85 -14.38 -2.41
N GLU A 180 -14.41 -14.12 -1.18
CA GLU A 180 -13.64 -12.95 -0.79
C GLU A 180 -12.26 -12.94 -1.44
N ALA A 181 -11.57 -11.80 -1.42
CA ALA A 181 -10.31 -11.62 -2.15
C ALA A 181 -9.19 -12.57 -1.68
N ASP A 182 -9.06 -12.78 -0.38
CA ASP A 182 -8.10 -13.68 0.26
C ASP A 182 -8.45 -15.16 0.04
N GLN A 183 -9.72 -15.52 0.07
CA GLN A 183 -10.21 -16.85 -0.29
C GLN A 183 -9.89 -17.19 -1.75
N LYS A 184 -10.11 -16.24 -2.68
CA LYS A 184 -9.73 -16.40 -4.09
C LYS A 184 -8.23 -16.61 -4.27
N VAL A 185 -7.41 -15.81 -3.59
CA VAL A 185 -5.96 -15.96 -3.67
C VAL A 185 -5.50 -17.30 -3.11
N TRP A 186 -6.07 -17.71 -1.98
CA TRP A 186 -5.76 -18.99 -1.37
C TRP A 186 -6.18 -20.17 -2.26
N LEU A 187 -7.42 -20.17 -2.79
CA LEU A 187 -7.92 -21.16 -3.74
C LEU A 187 -6.99 -21.24 -4.96
N TRP A 188 -6.58 -20.09 -5.51
CA TRP A 188 -5.68 -20.03 -6.66
C TRP A 188 -4.32 -20.66 -6.38
N GLY A 189 -3.85 -20.59 -5.13
CA GLY A 189 -2.65 -21.27 -4.66
C GLY A 189 -2.78 -22.80 -4.63
N GLN A 190 -3.98 -23.34 -4.43
CA GLN A 190 -4.24 -24.78 -4.38
C GLN A 190 -4.36 -25.41 -5.78
N LEU A 191 -4.68 -24.62 -6.82
CA LEU A 191 -4.84 -25.13 -8.19
C LEU A 191 -3.49 -25.38 -8.88
N THR A 192 -3.43 -26.38 -9.74
CA THR A 192 -2.27 -26.61 -10.62
C THR A 192 -2.10 -25.51 -11.66
N SER A 193 -0.91 -25.37 -12.22
CA SER A 193 -0.63 -24.40 -13.28
C SER A 193 -1.50 -24.63 -14.52
N THR A 194 -1.80 -25.88 -14.83
CA THR A 194 -2.66 -26.28 -15.96
C THR A 194 -4.08 -25.79 -15.75
N THR A 195 -4.66 -26.03 -14.58
CA THR A 195 -6.02 -25.61 -14.23
C THR A 195 -6.15 -24.10 -14.19
N ARG A 196 -5.17 -23.41 -13.56
CA ARG A 196 -5.13 -21.95 -13.56
C ARG A 196 -5.12 -21.36 -14.99
N SER A 197 -4.30 -21.95 -15.88
CA SER A 197 -4.20 -21.50 -17.26
C SER A 197 -5.48 -21.75 -18.04
N ALA A 198 -6.14 -22.90 -17.84
CA ALA A 198 -7.40 -23.24 -18.47
C ALA A 198 -8.52 -22.28 -18.06
N ILE A 199 -8.68 -22.00 -16.77
CA ILE A 199 -9.67 -21.06 -16.24
C ILE A 199 -9.40 -19.61 -16.73
N LYS A 200 -8.14 -19.18 -16.76
CA LYS A 200 -7.77 -17.84 -17.27
C LYS A 200 -8.13 -17.65 -18.74
N LYS A 201 -7.96 -18.67 -19.58
CA LYS A 201 -8.30 -18.61 -21.01
C LYS A 201 -9.80 -18.42 -21.27
N ILE A 202 -10.65 -18.84 -20.34
CA ILE A 202 -12.11 -18.64 -20.44
C ILE A 202 -12.50 -17.19 -20.15
N LYS A 203 -11.69 -16.47 -19.34
CA LYS A 203 -11.95 -15.08 -18.91
C LYS A 203 -11.25 -14.02 -19.80
N ALA A 204 -10.44 -14.44 -20.74
CA ALA A 204 -9.74 -13.57 -21.69
C ALA A 204 -10.54 -13.37 -22.97
#